data_75d77c88ee08b4ce529deb5afc3d9020
#
_entry.id   75d77c88ee08b4ce529deb5afc3d9020
#
_cell.length_a   1.000
_cell.length_b   1.000
_cell.length_c   1.000
_cell.angle_alpha   90.00
_cell.angle_beta   90.00
_cell.angle_gamma   90.00
#
_symmetry.space_group_name_H-M   'P 1'
#
loop_
_entity.id
_entity.type
_entity.pdbx_description
1 polymer ?
#
loop_
_entity_poly.entity_id
_entity_poly.type
_entity_poly.pdbx_seq_one_letter_code
_entity_poly.pdbx_strand_id
1 'polypeptide(L)'
;MTQRRDPGNLVRPIQPMPDFVRDAIKARGLVAKYEARPAYQRNDYLMWINNAKREQTKQKRLAQMLDELEAGGVYMRMKWNGG
;
A
#
# COMPACT_ATOMS: atom_id res chain seq x y z
N MET A 1 -21.07 15.44 12.61
CA MET A 1 -20.47 15.41 12.45
C MET A 1 -19.87 15.31 11.96
N THR A 2 -19.83 15.31 11.91
CA THR A 2 -19.19 15.20 11.34
C THR A 2 -18.21 14.98 11.27
N GLN A 3 -18.01 14.48 11.24
CA GLN A 3 -16.90 14.34 11.17
C GLN A 3 -16.14 14.94 10.34
N ARG A 4 -15.51 15.58 10.47
CA ARG A 4 -14.68 16.13 9.72
C ARG A 4 -13.53 15.46 9.64
N ARG A 5 -12.90 15.50 8.66
CA ARG A 5 -11.75 14.84 8.57
C ARG A 5 -10.64 15.74 8.52
N ASP A 6 -9.58 15.48 9.26
CA ASP A 6 -8.38 16.28 9.24
C ASP A 6 -7.50 15.86 8.09
N PRO A 7 -6.71 16.79 7.54
CA PRO A 7 -5.72 16.41 6.55
C PRO A 7 -4.75 15.41 7.16
N GLY A 8 -4.50 14.35 6.45
CA GLY A 8 -3.61 13.33 6.94
C GLY A 8 -4.27 12.21 7.68
N ASN A 9 -5.50 12.42 8.13
CA ASN A 9 -6.22 11.36 8.80
C ASN A 9 -6.87 10.45 7.79
N LEU A 10 -6.85 9.17 8.09
CA LEU A 10 -7.51 8.19 7.24
C LEU A 10 -8.96 8.11 7.62
N VAL A 11 -9.83 8.08 6.61
CA VAL A 11 -11.26 7.99 6.84
C VAL A 11 -11.74 6.56 6.94
N ARG A 12 -10.88 5.61 6.62
CA ARG A 12 -11.22 4.20 6.72
C ARG A 12 -10.30 3.55 7.74
N PRO A 13 -10.65 2.36 8.21
CA PRO A 13 -9.85 1.69 9.22
C PRO A 13 -8.41 1.48 8.74
N ILE A 14 -7.47 1.61 9.68
CA ILE A 14 -6.08 1.34 9.39
C ILE A 14 -5.91 -0.16 9.25
N GLN A 15 -5.30 -0.59 8.16
CA GLN A 15 -5.11 -1.99 7.87
C GLN A 15 -3.84 -2.51 8.53
N PRO A 16 -3.88 -3.72 9.08
CA PRO A 16 -2.65 -4.30 9.62
C PRO A 16 -1.70 -4.69 8.50
N MET A 17 -0.41 -4.66 8.78
CA MET A 17 0.58 -5.14 7.83
C MET A 17 0.96 -6.56 8.18
N PRO A 18 0.58 -7.54 7.35
CA PRO A 18 0.99 -8.92 7.60
C PRO A 18 2.50 -9.06 7.48
N ASP A 19 3.05 -10.04 8.19
CA ASP A 19 4.49 -10.28 8.17
C ASP A 19 4.99 -10.56 6.76
N PHE A 20 4.23 -11.31 5.96
CA PHE A 20 4.70 -11.66 4.63
C PHE A 20 4.83 -10.42 3.74
N VAL A 21 4.00 -9.42 3.95
CA VAL A 21 4.10 -8.16 3.20
C VAL A 21 5.34 -7.40 3.63
N ARG A 22 5.53 -7.26 4.95
CA ARG A 22 6.69 -6.54 5.47
C ARG A 22 7.98 -7.20 5.02
N ASP A 23 8.03 -8.51 5.08
CA ASP A 23 9.24 -9.23 4.70
C ASP A 23 9.55 -9.05 3.22
N ALA A 24 8.53 -9.02 2.38
CA ALA A 24 8.72 -8.83 0.95
C ALA A 24 9.23 -7.42 0.64
N ILE A 25 8.70 -6.42 1.34
CA ILE A 25 9.17 -5.04 1.16
C ILE A 25 10.64 -4.94 1.54
N LYS A 26 11.02 -5.55 2.66
CA LYS A 26 12.42 -5.54 3.10
C LYS A 26 13.32 -6.29 2.13
N ALA A 27 12.87 -7.45 1.67
CA ALA A 27 13.68 -8.29 0.79
C ALA A 27 14.03 -7.57 -0.50
N ARG A 28 13.13 -6.72 -0.99
CA ARG A 28 13.37 -5.97 -2.22
C ARG A 28 13.99 -4.60 -1.97
N GLY A 29 14.29 -4.27 -0.70
CA GLY A 29 14.90 -2.99 -0.38
C GLY A 29 13.99 -1.81 -0.61
N LEU A 30 12.69 -1.98 -0.41
CA LEU A 30 11.72 -0.95 -0.73
C LEU A 30 11.12 -0.25 0.49
N VAL A 31 11.72 -0.44 1.67
CA VAL A 31 11.17 0.14 2.90
C VAL A 31 11.03 1.66 2.77
N ALA A 32 12.08 2.33 2.32
CA ALA A 32 12.05 3.79 2.21
C ALA A 32 11.00 4.23 1.21
N LYS A 33 10.89 3.52 0.09
CA LYS A 33 9.92 3.89 -0.92
C LYS A 33 8.48 3.65 -0.45
N TYR A 34 8.28 2.61 0.33
CA TYR A 34 6.98 2.36 0.92
C TYR A 34 6.61 3.48 1.88
N GLU A 35 7.54 3.85 2.75
CA GLU A 35 7.26 4.86 3.76
C GLU A 35 7.11 6.25 3.16
N ALA A 36 7.67 6.49 1.99
CA ALA A 36 7.51 7.77 1.31
C ALA A 36 6.14 7.94 0.69
N ARG A 37 5.37 6.85 0.55
CA ARG A 37 4.03 6.95 0.01
C ARG A 37 3.09 7.59 1.02
N PRO A 38 2.09 8.34 0.57
CA PRO A 38 1.09 8.90 1.50
C PRO A 38 0.39 7.80 2.28
N ALA A 39 -0.07 8.13 3.48
CA ALA A 39 -0.70 7.15 4.35
C ALA A 39 -1.90 6.48 3.69
N TYR A 40 -2.70 7.24 2.92
CA TYR A 40 -3.86 6.64 2.30
C TYR A 40 -3.47 5.58 1.27
N GLN A 41 -2.36 5.78 0.55
CA GLN A 41 -1.91 4.78 -0.42
C GLN A 41 -1.42 3.52 0.26
N ARG A 42 -0.66 3.68 1.34
CA ARG A 42 -0.17 2.51 2.08
C ARG A 42 -1.33 1.71 2.63
N ASN A 43 -2.31 2.40 3.19
CA ASN A 43 -3.47 1.73 3.74
C ASN A 43 -4.29 1.04 2.66
N ASP A 44 -4.44 1.69 1.51
CA ASP A 44 -5.20 1.11 0.40
C ASP A 44 -4.53 -0.15 -0.14
N TYR A 45 -3.20 -0.14 -0.28
CA TYR A 45 -2.48 -1.33 -0.71
C TYR A 45 -2.72 -2.49 0.25
N LEU A 46 -2.59 -2.22 1.55
CA LEU A 46 -2.78 -3.28 2.55
C LEU A 46 -4.21 -3.81 2.54
N MET A 47 -5.19 -2.92 2.45
CA MET A 47 -6.58 -3.34 2.38
C MET A 47 -6.82 -4.23 1.16
N TRP A 48 -6.29 -3.81 0.03
CA TRP A 48 -6.44 -4.53 -1.23
C TRP A 48 -5.81 -5.92 -1.13
N ILE A 49 -4.60 -6.01 -0.58
CA ILE A 49 -3.93 -7.29 -0.40
C ILE A 49 -4.68 -8.15 0.60
N ASN A 50 -5.07 -7.56 1.74
CA ASN A 50 -5.74 -8.30 2.80
C ASN A 50 -7.12 -8.81 2.38
N ASN A 51 -7.78 -8.11 1.47
CA ASN A 51 -9.11 -8.52 1.03
C ASN A 51 -9.10 -9.66 0.03
N ALA A 52 -7.94 -10.00 -0.51
CA ALA A 52 -7.86 -11.14 -1.43
C ALA A 52 -8.14 -12.42 -0.65
N LYS A 53 -9.00 -13.26 -1.20
CA LYS A 53 -9.39 -14.49 -0.51
C LYS A 53 -8.44 -15.64 -0.79
N ARG A 54 -7.86 -15.66 -1.98
CA ARG A 54 -6.96 -16.72 -2.36
C ARG A 54 -5.52 -16.28 -2.17
N GLU A 55 -4.69 -17.20 -1.73
CA GLU A 55 -3.28 -16.92 -1.55
C GLU A 55 -2.64 -16.45 -2.84
N GLN A 56 -3.00 -17.07 -3.95
CA GLN A 56 -2.48 -16.70 -5.26
C GLN A 56 -2.79 -15.23 -5.58
N THR A 57 -4.01 -14.79 -5.27
CA THR A 57 -4.40 -13.41 -5.51
C THR A 57 -3.64 -12.46 -4.60
N LYS A 58 -3.45 -12.85 -3.33
CA LYS A 58 -2.66 -12.03 -2.40
C LYS A 58 -1.25 -11.82 -2.92
N GLN A 59 -0.64 -12.88 -3.43
CA GLN A 59 0.73 -12.79 -3.93
C GLN A 59 0.80 -11.93 -5.19
N LYS A 60 -0.20 -12.00 -6.07
CA LYS A 60 -0.24 -11.15 -7.25
C LYS A 60 -0.38 -9.69 -6.88
N ARG A 61 -1.25 -9.40 -5.92
CA ARG A 61 -1.45 -8.01 -5.48
C ARG A 61 -0.22 -7.47 -4.79
N LEU A 62 0.43 -8.30 -3.98
CA LEU A 62 1.68 -7.91 -3.35
C LEU A 62 2.74 -7.59 -4.39
N ALA A 63 2.89 -8.45 -5.40
CA ALA A 63 3.86 -8.23 -6.46
C ALA A 63 3.60 -6.92 -7.18
N GLN A 64 2.34 -6.60 -7.46
CA GLN A 64 2.01 -5.35 -8.11
C GLN A 64 2.41 -4.15 -7.25
N MET A 65 2.10 -4.21 -5.94
CA MET A 65 2.51 -3.13 -5.05
C MET A 65 4.03 -2.94 -5.09
N LEU A 66 4.78 -4.03 -4.99
CA LEU A 66 6.22 -3.94 -4.98
C LEU A 66 6.75 -3.33 -6.28
N ASP A 67 6.19 -3.74 -7.41
CA ASP A 67 6.59 -3.18 -8.69
C ASP A 67 6.29 -1.70 -8.77
N GLU A 68 5.15 -1.28 -8.25
CA GLU A 68 4.77 0.13 -8.28
C GLU A 68 5.63 0.96 -7.35
N LEU A 69 5.99 0.42 -6.19
CA LEU A 69 6.91 1.10 -5.29
C LEU A 69 8.26 1.30 -5.96
N GLU A 70 8.73 0.28 -6.65
CA GLU A 70 10.01 0.37 -7.31
C GLU A 70 9.99 1.39 -8.44
N ALA A 71 8.90 1.42 -9.20
CA ALA A 71 8.76 2.37 -10.29
C ALA A 71 8.64 3.80 -9.78
N GLY A 72 7.96 3.99 -8.67
CA GLY A 72 7.90 5.30 -8.01
C GLY A 72 6.82 6.24 -8.49
N GLY A 73 6.42 6.13 -9.73
CA GLY A 73 5.44 7.06 -10.31
C GLY A 73 4.10 6.44 -10.63
N VAL A 74 3.78 5.32 -9.99
CA VAL A 74 2.56 4.58 -10.29
C VAL A 74 1.86 4.24 -8.99
N TYR A 75 0.54 4.38 -8.97
CA TYR A 75 -0.27 3.96 -7.85
C TYR A 75 -1.53 3.30 -8.39
N MET A 76 -1.72 2.03 -8.07
CA MET A 76 -2.88 1.26 -8.52
C MET A 76 -3.04 1.36 -10.04
N ARG A 77 -1.92 1.20 -10.74
CA ARG A 77 -1.82 1.26 -12.20
C ARG A 77 -2.15 2.61 -12.80
N MET A 78 -2.22 3.64 -11.94
CA MET A 78 -2.46 4.99 -12.41
C MET A 78 -1.21 5.82 -12.20
N LYS A 79 -1.00 6.77 -13.10
CA LYS A 79 0.11 7.69 -12.97
C LYS A 79 -0.04 8.50 -11.68
N TRP A 80 1.05 8.66 -10.96
CA TRP A 80 1.04 9.40 -9.71
C TRP A 80 2.28 10.27 -9.63
N ASN A 81 2.07 11.57 -9.47
CA ASN A 81 3.15 12.54 -9.50
C ASN A 81 3.56 13.06 -8.14
N GLY A 82 3.09 12.46 -7.08
CA GLY A 82 3.36 12.94 -5.74
C GLY A 82 4.71 12.53 -5.19
N GLY A 83 5.46 11.78 -5.93
CA GLY A 83 6.74 11.25 -5.49
C GLY A 83 7.86 12.27 -5.38
#